data_adca164d55d1c269e90c35a234d34d8d
#
_entry.id   adca164d55d1c269e90c35a234d34d8d
#
_cell.length_a   1.000
_cell.length_b   1.000
_cell.length_c   1.000
_cell.angle_alpha   90.00
_cell.angle_beta   90.00
_cell.angle_gamma   90.00
#
_symmetry.space_group_name_H-M   'P 1'
#
loop_
_entity.id
_entity.type
_entity.pdbx_description
1 polymer ?
#
loop_
_entity_poly.entity_id
_entity_poly.type
_entity_poly.pdbx_seq_one_letter_code
_entity_poly.pdbx_strand_id
1 'polypeptide(L)'
;MGKMDIQKKKRIAAIACAAVFLVFAGAVCWLVGKPMIEFVSEPEKFRAWVDQSGIWGRLAFVGMMAFQIVVAFIPGEPLEIGAGYAFGAVEGTGLCLLGALLGSVTVFLFVKKFGMRFVALFVSEEKIRSLKFLQNEKRLNLIAYILFLIPGTPKDVMTYIVGLTPMKLSFWIFITLTARIPSVITSTIGGDALGTQNYLFAVIVFAATAVLSGLGILLYRCYMKKREERDRREKAEKIPQAKRISLCRQTENPVA
;
A
#
# COMPACT_ATOMS: atom_id res chain seq x y z
N MET A 1 -39.00 -15.87 -9.14
CA MET A 1 -38.50 -15.98 -7.76
C MET A 1 -37.05 -16.48 -7.61
N GLY A 2 -36.52 -17.32 -8.49
CA GLY A 2 -35.19 -17.95 -8.28
C GLY A 2 -33.92 -17.09 -8.44
N LYS A 3 -33.91 -16.03 -9.26
CA LYS A 3 -32.68 -15.25 -9.50
C LYS A 3 -32.28 -14.31 -8.32
N MET A 4 -33.26 -13.77 -7.63
CA MET A 4 -33.03 -12.88 -6.48
C MET A 4 -32.51 -13.64 -5.25
N ASP A 5 -32.88 -14.91 -5.09
CA ASP A 5 -32.45 -15.77 -3.98
C ASP A 5 -30.99 -16.24 -4.17
N ILE A 6 -30.59 -16.53 -5.41
CA ILE A 6 -29.20 -16.90 -5.77
C ILE A 6 -28.23 -15.72 -5.54
N GLN A 7 -28.63 -14.49 -5.85
CA GLN A 7 -27.81 -13.31 -5.59
C GLN A 7 -27.66 -13.01 -4.10
N LYS A 8 -28.72 -13.19 -3.30
CA LYS A 8 -28.65 -13.07 -1.84
C LYS A 8 -27.73 -14.12 -1.22
N LYS A 9 -27.83 -15.39 -1.61
CA LYS A 9 -26.93 -16.47 -1.16
C LYS A 9 -25.47 -16.20 -1.52
N LYS A 10 -25.17 -15.71 -2.73
CA LYS A 10 -23.81 -15.32 -3.15
C LYS A 10 -23.28 -14.15 -2.31
N ARG A 11 -24.09 -13.15 -2.00
CA ARG A 11 -23.70 -12.03 -1.13
C ARG A 11 -23.41 -12.49 0.30
N ILE A 12 -24.25 -13.34 0.88
CA ILE A 12 -24.04 -13.88 2.23
C ILE A 12 -22.76 -14.71 2.28
N ALA A 13 -22.54 -15.59 1.29
CA ALA A 13 -21.30 -16.37 1.20
C ALA A 13 -20.06 -15.48 1.05
N ALA A 14 -20.13 -14.40 0.27
CA ALA A 14 -19.06 -13.44 0.11
C ALA A 14 -18.75 -12.68 1.42
N ILE A 15 -19.77 -12.24 2.13
CA ILE A 15 -19.63 -11.56 3.44
C ILE A 15 -19.05 -12.53 4.47
N ALA A 16 -19.53 -13.77 4.52
CA ALA A 16 -19.00 -14.80 5.42
C ALA A 16 -17.52 -15.10 5.12
N CYS A 17 -17.14 -15.24 3.85
CA CYS A 17 -15.77 -15.46 3.45
C CYS A 17 -14.86 -14.26 3.81
N ALA A 18 -15.35 -13.02 3.62
CA ALA A 18 -14.62 -11.82 4.04
C ALA A 18 -14.48 -11.75 5.56
N ALA A 19 -15.52 -12.07 6.32
CA ALA A 19 -15.47 -12.11 7.78
C ALA A 19 -14.47 -13.15 8.28
N VAL A 20 -14.48 -14.36 7.72
CA VAL A 20 -13.51 -15.42 8.05
C VAL A 20 -12.09 -14.97 7.72
N PHE A 21 -11.89 -14.32 6.56
CA PHE A 21 -10.59 -13.78 6.18
C PHE A 21 -10.11 -12.69 7.15
N LEU A 22 -10.99 -11.76 7.54
CA LEU A 22 -10.64 -10.69 8.50
C LEU A 22 -10.33 -11.26 9.89
N VAL A 23 -11.08 -12.24 10.36
CA VAL A 23 -10.80 -12.94 11.63
C VAL A 23 -9.46 -13.66 11.56
N PHE A 24 -9.21 -14.38 10.46
CA PHE A 24 -7.92 -15.07 10.25
C PHE A 24 -6.76 -14.08 10.19
N ALA A 25 -6.89 -12.99 9.42
CA ALA A 25 -5.87 -11.93 9.32
C ALA A 25 -5.63 -11.25 10.68
N GLY A 26 -6.70 -10.96 11.44
CA GLY A 26 -6.61 -10.45 12.80
C GLY A 26 -5.92 -11.42 13.76
N ALA A 27 -6.23 -12.71 13.68
CA ALA A 27 -5.58 -13.74 14.48
C ALA A 27 -4.08 -13.84 14.14
N VAL A 28 -3.70 -13.85 12.87
CA VAL A 28 -2.29 -13.87 12.44
C VAL A 28 -1.56 -12.59 12.90
N CYS A 29 -2.18 -11.43 12.77
CA CYS A 29 -1.63 -10.17 13.25
C CYS A 29 -1.42 -10.20 14.77
N TRP A 30 -2.35 -10.75 15.51
CA TRP A 30 -2.25 -10.86 16.96
C TRP A 30 -1.21 -11.90 17.42
N LEU A 31 -1.23 -13.12 16.82
CA LEU A 31 -0.39 -14.22 17.25
C LEU A 31 1.07 -14.13 16.78
N VAL A 32 1.29 -13.52 15.61
CA VAL A 32 2.62 -13.43 14.99
C VAL A 32 3.09 -11.99 14.88
N GLY A 33 2.23 -11.09 14.41
CA GLY A 33 2.59 -9.69 14.18
C GLY A 33 2.90 -8.96 15.48
N LYS A 34 2.09 -9.14 16.51
CA LYS A 34 2.32 -8.49 17.82
C LYS A 34 3.65 -8.92 18.45
N PRO A 35 3.95 -10.22 18.64
CA PRO A 35 5.26 -10.65 19.17
C PRO A 35 6.45 -10.20 18.30
N MET A 36 6.27 -10.17 16.99
CA MET A 36 7.30 -9.73 16.06
C MET A 36 7.61 -8.23 16.24
N ILE A 37 6.58 -7.41 16.37
CA ILE A 37 6.76 -5.97 16.63
C ILE A 37 7.35 -5.74 18.03
N GLU A 38 6.85 -6.42 19.06
CA GLU A 38 7.37 -6.32 20.43
C GLU A 38 8.85 -6.68 20.47
N PHE A 39 9.26 -7.76 19.79
CA PHE A 39 10.65 -8.19 19.71
C PHE A 39 11.56 -7.13 19.08
N VAL A 40 11.13 -6.53 17.96
CA VAL A 40 11.89 -5.46 17.28
C VAL A 40 11.83 -4.14 18.06
N SER A 41 10.77 -3.92 18.83
CA SER A 41 10.61 -2.72 19.67
C SER A 41 11.42 -2.77 20.98
N GLU A 42 12.07 -3.92 21.28
CA GLU A 42 13.09 -4.03 22.33
C GLU A 42 14.50 -3.96 21.69
N PRO A 43 15.04 -2.75 21.41
CA PRO A 43 16.15 -2.56 20.47
C PRO A 43 17.42 -3.27 20.92
N GLU A 44 17.70 -3.29 22.23
CA GLU A 44 18.89 -3.94 22.79
C GLU A 44 18.83 -5.46 22.65
N LYS A 45 17.67 -6.07 22.91
CA LYS A 45 17.48 -7.51 22.76
C LYS A 45 17.54 -7.91 21.28
N PHE A 46 16.92 -7.11 20.41
CA PHE A 46 16.94 -7.35 18.98
C PHE A 46 18.37 -7.27 18.42
N ARG A 47 19.15 -6.24 18.80
CA ARG A 47 20.54 -6.09 18.40
C ARG A 47 21.40 -7.25 18.90
N ALA A 48 21.28 -7.61 20.19
CA ALA A 48 22.03 -8.75 20.76
C ALA A 48 21.71 -10.08 20.04
N TRP A 49 20.45 -10.29 19.68
CA TRP A 49 20.03 -11.46 18.92
C TRP A 49 20.64 -11.48 17.50
N VAL A 50 20.66 -10.32 16.81
CA VAL A 50 21.28 -10.18 15.49
C VAL A 50 22.77 -10.47 15.56
N ASP A 51 23.48 -9.90 16.54
CA ASP A 51 24.92 -10.08 16.71
C ASP A 51 25.29 -11.54 16.99
N GLN A 52 24.49 -12.26 17.79
CA GLN A 52 24.67 -13.67 18.08
C GLN A 52 24.34 -14.57 16.90
N SER A 53 23.32 -14.22 16.12
CA SER A 53 22.82 -15.05 15.01
C SER A 53 23.58 -14.83 13.71
N GLY A 54 24.37 -13.78 13.58
CA GLY A 54 25.16 -13.45 12.40
C GLY A 54 24.34 -13.41 11.11
N ILE A 55 24.71 -14.19 10.11
CA ILE A 55 24.01 -14.25 8.80
C ILE A 55 22.56 -14.76 8.93
N TRP A 56 22.30 -15.67 9.85
CA TRP A 56 20.96 -16.23 10.07
C TRP A 56 19.99 -15.17 10.62
N GLY A 57 20.48 -14.28 11.48
CA GLY A 57 19.70 -13.13 11.96
C GLY A 57 19.27 -12.20 10.83
N ARG A 58 20.18 -11.95 9.88
CA ARG A 58 19.89 -11.15 8.66
C ARG A 58 18.85 -11.82 7.77
N LEU A 59 19.00 -13.11 7.51
CA LEU A 59 18.03 -13.88 6.72
C LEU A 59 16.66 -13.94 7.37
N ALA A 60 16.62 -14.18 8.68
CA ALA A 60 15.38 -14.17 9.45
C ALA A 60 14.70 -12.80 9.42
N PHE A 61 15.47 -11.69 9.54
CA PHE A 61 14.94 -10.33 9.41
C PHE A 61 14.33 -10.07 8.01
N VAL A 62 15.03 -10.47 6.94
CA VAL A 62 14.49 -10.39 5.57
C VAL A 62 13.19 -11.19 5.45
N GLY A 63 13.13 -12.37 6.08
CA GLY A 63 11.90 -13.17 6.16
C GLY A 63 10.76 -12.46 6.91
N MET A 64 11.05 -11.84 8.06
CA MET A 64 10.09 -11.04 8.83
C MET A 64 9.56 -9.87 8.00
N MET A 65 10.45 -9.16 7.31
CA MET A 65 10.11 -8.03 6.45
C MET A 65 9.27 -8.44 5.24
N ALA A 66 9.55 -9.60 4.64
CA ALA A 66 8.73 -10.17 3.57
C ALA A 66 7.35 -10.62 4.09
N PHE A 67 7.33 -11.26 5.25
CA PHE A 67 6.11 -11.78 5.87
C PHE A 67 5.13 -10.66 6.25
N GLN A 68 5.59 -9.54 6.83
CA GLN A 68 4.72 -8.42 7.17
C GLN A 68 4.00 -7.86 5.93
N ILE A 69 4.67 -7.80 4.76
CA ILE A 69 4.07 -7.35 3.50
C ILE A 69 2.98 -8.34 3.03
N VAL A 70 3.24 -9.64 3.19
CA VAL A 70 2.24 -10.66 2.85
C VAL A 70 1.01 -10.55 3.76
N VAL A 71 1.18 -10.24 5.02
CA VAL A 71 0.03 -10.05 5.94
C VAL A 71 -0.65 -8.70 5.73
N ALA A 72 0.08 -7.66 5.29
CA ALA A 72 -0.34 -6.29 4.97
C ALA A 72 -0.94 -5.47 6.14
N PHE A 73 -1.34 -6.11 7.23
CA PHE A 73 -1.89 -5.44 8.42
C PHE A 73 -0.83 -5.18 9.50
N ILE A 74 0.34 -5.79 9.36
CA ILE A 74 1.47 -5.55 10.27
C ILE A 74 2.20 -4.30 9.78
N PRO A 75 2.34 -3.25 10.62
CA PRO A 75 3.06 -2.05 10.20
C PRO A 75 4.54 -2.34 9.97
N GLY A 76 5.08 -1.94 8.82
CA GLY A 76 6.49 -2.16 8.46
C GLY A 76 7.45 -1.16 9.09
N GLU A 77 6.97 0.04 9.45
CA GLU A 77 7.81 1.11 10.00
C GLU A 77 8.60 0.72 11.26
N PRO A 78 8.02 0.00 12.25
CA PRO A 78 8.80 -0.48 13.40
C PRO A 78 9.96 -1.41 13.01
N LEU A 79 9.75 -2.26 11.99
CA LEU A 79 10.82 -3.13 11.49
C LEU A 79 11.92 -2.33 10.78
N GLU A 80 11.57 -1.30 9.99
CA GLU A 80 12.53 -0.43 9.31
C GLU A 80 13.38 0.33 10.35
N ILE A 81 12.76 0.88 11.40
CA ILE A 81 13.46 1.57 12.49
C ILE A 81 14.34 0.58 13.26
N GLY A 82 13.80 -0.59 13.60
CA GLY A 82 14.57 -1.66 14.27
C GLY A 82 15.75 -2.14 13.44
N ALA A 83 15.61 -2.22 12.12
CA ALA A 83 16.72 -2.52 11.21
C ALA A 83 17.82 -1.48 11.27
N GLY A 84 17.47 -0.20 11.25
CA GLY A 84 18.43 0.89 11.41
C GLY A 84 19.17 0.79 12.73
N TYR A 85 18.46 0.52 13.81
CA TYR A 85 19.05 0.36 15.14
C TYR A 85 20.03 -0.83 15.24
N ALA A 86 19.67 -1.98 14.70
CA ALA A 86 20.43 -3.22 14.86
C ALA A 86 21.56 -3.38 13.82
N PHE A 87 21.31 -3.00 12.56
CA PHE A 87 22.23 -3.20 11.44
C PHE A 87 22.89 -1.91 10.94
N GLY A 88 22.47 -0.74 11.49
CA GLY A 88 22.85 0.57 10.95
C GLY A 88 22.06 0.97 9.71
N ALA A 89 22.19 2.25 9.31
CA ALA A 89 21.38 2.84 8.24
C ALA A 89 21.57 2.16 6.89
N VAL A 90 22.78 1.83 6.48
CA VAL A 90 23.09 1.32 5.13
C VAL A 90 22.67 -0.15 5.00
N GLU A 91 23.16 -1.01 5.90
CA GLU A 91 22.83 -2.44 5.87
C GLU A 91 21.35 -2.66 6.16
N GLY A 92 20.79 -1.97 7.15
CA GLY A 92 19.36 -2.02 7.48
C GLY A 92 18.48 -1.65 6.29
N THR A 93 18.82 -0.58 5.56
CA THR A 93 18.12 -0.21 4.31
C THR A 93 18.16 -1.33 3.29
N GLY A 94 19.34 -1.92 3.05
CA GLY A 94 19.51 -3.02 2.10
C GLY A 94 18.64 -4.23 2.45
N LEU A 95 18.64 -4.65 3.72
CA LEU A 95 17.86 -5.78 4.21
C LEU A 95 16.35 -5.50 4.12
N CYS A 96 15.91 -4.28 4.49
CA CYS A 96 14.52 -3.86 4.35
C CYS A 96 14.05 -3.89 2.88
N LEU A 97 14.84 -3.35 1.96
CA LEU A 97 14.52 -3.35 0.53
C LEU A 97 14.48 -4.76 -0.04
N LEU A 98 15.40 -5.64 0.36
CA LEU A 98 15.42 -7.04 -0.06
C LEU A 98 14.17 -7.78 0.43
N GLY A 99 13.84 -7.65 1.71
CA GLY A 99 12.62 -8.24 2.26
C GLY A 99 11.35 -7.67 1.62
N ALA A 100 11.32 -6.34 1.41
CA ALA A 100 10.22 -5.68 0.73
C ALA A 100 10.05 -6.16 -0.73
N LEU A 101 11.14 -6.38 -1.44
CA LEU A 101 11.12 -6.93 -2.79
C LEU A 101 10.53 -8.35 -2.79
N LEU A 102 11.03 -9.24 -1.94
CA LEU A 102 10.56 -10.62 -1.86
C LEU A 102 9.07 -10.68 -1.48
N GLY A 103 8.64 -9.96 -0.45
CA GLY A 103 7.24 -9.90 -0.03
C GLY A 103 6.34 -9.32 -1.12
N SER A 104 6.71 -8.19 -1.70
CA SER A 104 5.93 -7.52 -2.73
C SER A 104 5.80 -8.33 -4.02
N VAL A 105 6.86 -9.01 -4.46
CA VAL A 105 6.82 -9.91 -5.63
C VAL A 105 5.94 -11.11 -5.34
N THR A 106 6.04 -11.70 -4.16
CA THR A 106 5.20 -12.85 -3.75
C THR A 106 3.72 -12.47 -3.79
N VAL A 107 3.35 -11.35 -3.15
CA VAL A 107 1.96 -10.85 -3.14
C VAL A 107 1.49 -10.53 -4.55
N PHE A 108 2.29 -9.80 -5.33
CA PHE A 108 1.95 -9.42 -6.70
C PHE A 108 1.65 -10.64 -7.57
N LEU A 109 2.52 -11.66 -7.56
CA LEU A 109 2.35 -12.88 -8.34
C LEU A 109 1.14 -13.70 -7.86
N PHE A 110 0.96 -13.82 -6.54
CA PHE A 110 -0.19 -14.49 -5.97
C PHE A 110 -1.50 -13.83 -6.38
N VAL A 111 -1.59 -12.51 -6.23
CA VAL A 111 -2.79 -11.74 -6.59
C VAL A 111 -3.00 -11.76 -8.10
N LYS A 112 -1.94 -11.68 -8.89
CA LYS A 112 -2.03 -11.77 -10.37
C LYS A 112 -2.61 -13.11 -10.82
N LYS A 113 -2.25 -14.20 -10.14
CA LYS A 113 -2.70 -15.56 -10.48
C LYS A 113 -4.11 -15.86 -9.96
N PHE A 114 -4.41 -15.47 -8.73
CA PHE A 114 -5.62 -15.88 -8.03
C PHE A 114 -6.59 -14.72 -7.75
N GLY A 115 -6.09 -13.47 -7.73
CA GLY A 115 -6.83 -12.31 -7.24
C GLY A 115 -8.09 -11.99 -8.02
N MET A 116 -8.11 -12.15 -9.34
CA MET A 116 -9.33 -11.92 -10.15
C MET A 116 -10.44 -12.90 -9.79
N ARG A 117 -10.11 -14.17 -9.53
CA ARG A 117 -11.09 -15.17 -9.08
C ARG A 117 -11.66 -14.82 -7.70
N PHE A 118 -10.79 -14.33 -6.80
CA PHE A 118 -11.19 -13.90 -5.46
C PHE A 118 -12.05 -12.63 -5.51
N VAL A 119 -11.64 -11.63 -6.27
CA VAL A 119 -12.39 -10.36 -6.40
C VAL A 119 -13.71 -10.56 -7.13
N ALA A 120 -13.80 -11.48 -8.11
CA ALA A 120 -15.03 -11.80 -8.82
C ALA A 120 -16.13 -12.40 -7.90
N LEU A 121 -15.77 -12.90 -6.71
CA LEU A 121 -16.76 -13.31 -5.70
C LEU A 121 -17.51 -12.11 -5.07
N PHE A 122 -16.85 -10.94 -5.00
CA PHE A 122 -17.35 -9.74 -4.31
C PHE A 122 -17.83 -8.66 -5.26
N VAL A 123 -17.19 -8.53 -6.43
CA VAL A 123 -17.44 -7.46 -7.40
C VAL A 123 -17.59 -8.09 -8.79
N SER A 124 -18.62 -7.69 -9.55
CA SER A 124 -18.78 -8.17 -10.91
C SER A 124 -17.58 -7.74 -11.78
N GLU A 125 -17.10 -8.64 -12.65
CA GLU A 125 -15.99 -8.36 -13.58
C GLU A 125 -16.24 -7.10 -14.43
N GLU A 126 -17.50 -6.83 -14.79
CA GLU A 126 -17.92 -5.65 -15.52
C GLU A 126 -17.61 -4.35 -14.74
N LYS A 127 -17.84 -4.33 -13.42
CA LYS A 127 -17.49 -3.19 -12.57
C LYS A 127 -15.99 -2.99 -12.46
N ILE A 128 -15.20 -4.06 -12.36
CA ILE A 128 -13.74 -3.99 -12.33
C ILE A 128 -13.22 -3.47 -13.67
N ARG A 129 -13.74 -3.98 -14.78
CA ARG A 129 -13.38 -3.54 -16.13
C ARG A 129 -13.84 -2.10 -16.43
N SER A 130 -14.90 -1.62 -15.80
CA SER A 130 -15.40 -0.24 -15.96
C SER A 130 -14.54 0.83 -15.27
N LEU A 131 -13.63 0.45 -14.39
CA LEU A 131 -12.67 1.36 -13.77
C LEU A 131 -11.62 1.79 -14.80
N LYS A 132 -11.96 2.81 -15.60
CA LYS A 132 -11.13 3.34 -16.70
C LYS A 132 -9.69 3.70 -16.31
N PHE A 133 -9.44 4.02 -15.04
CA PHE A 133 -8.10 4.33 -14.58
C PHE A 133 -7.19 3.08 -14.49
N LEU A 134 -7.77 1.87 -14.32
CA LEU A 134 -7.04 0.61 -14.34
C LEU A 134 -6.65 0.17 -15.76
N GLN A 135 -7.27 0.74 -16.80
CA GLN A 135 -7.02 0.36 -18.19
C GLN A 135 -5.85 1.09 -18.83
N ASN A 136 -5.44 2.23 -18.28
CA ASN A 136 -4.32 3.00 -18.81
C ASN A 136 -3.04 2.66 -18.04
N GLU A 137 -2.23 1.74 -18.57
CA GLU A 137 -1.00 1.24 -17.95
C GLU A 137 -0.03 2.37 -17.57
N LYS A 138 0.19 3.36 -18.47
CA LYS A 138 1.11 4.48 -18.20
C LYS A 138 0.65 5.35 -17.03
N ARG A 139 -0.66 5.61 -16.97
CA ARG A 139 -1.27 6.43 -15.93
C ARG A 139 -1.25 5.72 -14.58
N LEU A 140 -1.55 4.44 -14.58
CA LEU A 140 -1.50 3.58 -13.41
C LEU A 140 -0.09 3.50 -12.83
N ASN A 141 0.89 3.28 -13.70
CA ASN A 141 2.30 3.18 -13.34
C ASN A 141 2.80 4.47 -12.66
N LEU A 142 2.45 5.63 -13.21
CA LEU A 142 2.83 6.92 -12.63
C LEU A 142 2.17 7.15 -11.25
N ILE A 143 0.87 6.86 -11.14
CA ILE A 143 0.15 7.02 -9.86
C ILE A 143 0.72 6.08 -8.80
N ALA A 144 0.96 4.81 -9.14
CA ALA A 144 1.56 3.85 -8.24
C ALA A 144 2.95 4.32 -7.78
N TYR A 145 3.80 4.78 -8.71
CA TYR A 145 5.13 5.28 -8.39
C TYR A 145 5.07 6.46 -7.42
N ILE A 146 4.24 7.47 -7.70
CA ILE A 146 4.09 8.66 -6.84
C ILE A 146 3.58 8.27 -5.45
N LEU A 147 2.58 7.37 -5.36
CA LEU A 147 2.04 6.93 -4.08
C LEU A 147 3.07 6.16 -3.25
N PHE A 148 3.92 5.35 -3.90
CA PHE A 148 4.98 4.63 -3.20
C PHE A 148 6.14 5.53 -2.77
N LEU A 149 6.35 6.65 -3.45
CA LEU A 149 7.38 7.64 -3.11
C LEU A 149 7.03 8.40 -1.82
N ILE A 150 5.72 8.62 -1.54
CA ILE A 150 5.26 9.38 -0.38
C ILE A 150 5.39 8.50 0.88
N PRO A 151 6.16 8.91 1.90
CA PRO A 151 6.19 8.23 3.19
C PRO A 151 4.81 8.22 3.87
N GLY A 152 4.52 7.19 4.68
CA GLY A 152 3.23 7.08 5.40
C GLY A 152 2.04 6.58 4.55
N THR A 153 2.24 6.24 3.27
CA THR A 153 1.19 5.59 2.47
C THR A 153 1.12 4.08 2.81
N PRO A 154 -0.08 3.46 2.80
CA PRO A 154 -0.25 2.03 3.08
C PRO A 154 0.23 1.17 1.90
N LYS A 155 1.56 1.16 1.68
CA LYS A 155 2.23 0.55 0.51
C LYS A 155 1.92 -0.94 0.38
N ASP A 156 1.83 -1.63 1.50
CA ASP A 156 1.64 -3.08 1.53
C ASP A 156 0.23 -3.47 1.08
N VAL A 157 -0.80 -2.72 1.52
CA VAL A 157 -2.18 -2.88 1.01
C VAL A 157 -2.25 -2.55 -0.48
N MET A 158 -1.53 -1.51 -0.92
CA MET A 158 -1.50 -1.11 -2.34
C MET A 158 -0.86 -2.18 -3.23
N THR A 159 0.07 -2.99 -2.70
CA THR A 159 0.66 -4.12 -3.42
C THR A 159 -0.41 -5.10 -3.92
N TYR A 160 -1.43 -5.37 -3.09
CA TYR A 160 -2.58 -6.22 -3.47
C TYR A 160 -3.41 -5.59 -4.59
N ILE A 161 -3.66 -4.28 -4.51
CA ILE A 161 -4.44 -3.56 -5.54
C ILE A 161 -3.69 -3.58 -6.86
N VAL A 162 -2.38 -3.30 -6.84
CA VAL A 162 -1.54 -3.29 -8.04
C VAL A 162 -1.46 -4.67 -8.70
N GLY A 163 -1.43 -5.75 -7.93
CA GLY A 163 -1.47 -7.12 -8.46
C GLY A 163 -2.73 -7.43 -9.28
N LEU A 164 -3.84 -6.72 -9.07
CA LEU A 164 -5.07 -6.85 -9.87
C LEU A 164 -5.03 -6.06 -11.18
N THR A 165 -4.02 -5.25 -11.39
CA THR A 165 -3.90 -4.34 -12.54
C THR A 165 -3.12 -4.97 -13.69
N PRO A 166 -3.14 -4.41 -14.92
CA PRO A 166 -2.34 -4.90 -16.03
C PRO A 166 -0.84 -4.59 -15.93
N MET A 167 -0.37 -4.04 -14.77
CA MET A 167 1.03 -3.70 -14.56
C MET A 167 1.95 -4.91 -14.77
N LYS A 168 3.13 -4.66 -15.38
CA LYS A 168 4.16 -5.68 -15.59
C LYS A 168 4.99 -5.88 -14.33
N LEU A 169 5.39 -7.13 -14.06
CA LEU A 169 6.21 -7.47 -12.90
C LEU A 169 7.54 -6.69 -12.87
N SER A 170 8.19 -6.51 -14.02
CA SER A 170 9.44 -5.76 -14.12
C SER A 170 9.31 -4.31 -13.65
N PHE A 171 8.20 -3.66 -14.02
CA PHE A 171 7.93 -2.31 -13.57
C PHE A 171 7.55 -2.27 -12.08
N TRP A 172 6.85 -3.29 -11.59
CA TRP A 172 6.56 -3.43 -10.16
C TRP A 172 7.82 -3.59 -9.31
N ILE A 173 8.78 -4.41 -9.76
CA ILE A 173 10.09 -4.55 -9.13
C ILE A 173 10.81 -3.19 -9.11
N PHE A 174 10.80 -2.45 -10.22
CA PHE A 174 11.38 -1.12 -10.31
C PHE A 174 10.75 -0.15 -9.29
N ILE A 175 9.42 -0.11 -9.17
CA ILE A 175 8.72 0.71 -8.16
C ILE A 175 9.17 0.32 -6.76
N THR A 176 9.14 -0.99 -6.45
CA THR A 176 9.48 -1.47 -5.10
C THR A 176 10.90 -1.11 -4.71
N LEU A 177 11.86 -1.21 -5.64
CA LEU A 177 13.26 -0.91 -5.37
C LEU A 177 13.56 0.59 -5.33
N THR A 178 12.85 1.43 -6.11
CA THR A 178 13.21 2.85 -6.23
C THR A 178 12.29 3.76 -5.42
N ALA A 179 10.98 3.58 -5.50
CA ALA A 179 10.03 4.47 -4.85
C ALA A 179 9.92 4.23 -3.33
N ARG A 180 10.34 3.05 -2.82
CA ARG A 180 10.42 2.79 -1.37
C ARG A 180 11.69 3.37 -0.73
N ILE A 181 12.75 3.60 -1.48
CA ILE A 181 14.04 4.07 -0.95
C ILE A 181 13.88 5.28 -0.01
N PRO A 182 13.21 6.38 -0.39
CA PRO A 182 13.17 7.57 0.47
C PRO A 182 12.55 7.30 1.83
N SER A 183 11.48 6.47 1.90
CA SER A 183 10.84 6.17 3.18
C SER A 183 11.66 5.19 4.02
N VAL A 184 12.23 4.15 3.41
CA VAL A 184 13.04 3.16 4.12
C VAL A 184 14.32 3.80 4.67
N ILE A 185 15.01 4.62 3.86
CA ILE A 185 16.23 5.34 4.32
C ILE A 185 15.92 6.25 5.50
N THR A 186 14.84 7.00 5.47
CA THR A 186 14.51 7.90 6.60
C THR A 186 14.21 7.13 7.87
N SER A 187 13.49 6.00 7.77
CA SER A 187 13.22 5.13 8.92
C SER A 187 14.50 4.48 9.48
N THR A 188 15.37 3.97 8.59
CA THR A 188 16.61 3.31 9.01
C THR A 188 17.65 4.29 9.56
N ILE A 189 17.79 5.50 8.98
CA ILE A 189 18.65 6.57 9.54
C ILE A 189 18.14 6.99 10.93
N GLY A 190 16.82 7.15 11.09
CA GLY A 190 16.23 7.44 12.39
C GLY A 190 16.51 6.34 13.42
N GLY A 191 16.40 5.07 13.01
CA GLY A 191 16.73 3.91 13.83
C GLY A 191 18.22 3.84 14.22
N ASP A 192 19.12 4.07 13.27
CA ASP A 192 20.58 4.12 13.51
C ASP A 192 20.95 5.24 14.47
N ALA A 193 20.36 6.42 14.31
CA ALA A 193 20.53 7.54 15.23
C ALA A 193 20.08 7.20 16.67
N LEU A 194 19.01 6.42 16.83
CA LEU A 194 18.60 5.90 18.14
C LEU A 194 19.63 4.88 18.67
N GLY A 195 20.15 4.01 17.81
CA GLY A 195 21.16 3.01 18.17
C GLY A 195 22.49 3.61 18.60
N THR A 196 22.86 4.78 18.04
CA THR A 196 24.05 5.56 18.40
C THR A 196 23.79 6.59 19.51
N GLN A 197 22.60 6.55 20.16
CA GLN A 197 22.17 7.47 21.23
C GLN A 197 22.13 8.95 20.79
N ASN A 198 22.11 9.22 19.49
CA ASN A 198 21.99 10.58 18.96
C ASN A 198 20.50 10.98 18.82
N TYR A 199 19.84 11.13 19.96
CA TYR A 199 18.39 11.38 20.02
C TYR A 199 17.97 12.68 19.32
N LEU A 200 18.81 13.72 19.38
CA LEU A 200 18.50 14.99 18.71
C LEU A 200 18.44 14.78 17.19
N PHE A 201 19.40 14.07 16.62
CA PHE A 201 19.42 13.77 15.20
C PHE A 201 18.23 12.86 14.79
N ALA A 202 17.90 11.86 15.61
CA ALA A 202 16.72 11.04 15.39
C ALA A 202 15.43 11.87 15.31
N VAL A 203 15.23 12.79 16.27
CA VAL A 203 14.06 13.69 16.28
C VAL A 203 14.02 14.56 15.02
N ILE A 204 15.16 15.12 14.61
CA ILE A 204 15.25 15.93 13.37
C ILE A 204 14.86 15.10 12.15
N VAL A 205 15.36 13.88 12.02
CA VAL A 205 15.05 12.98 10.89
C VAL A 205 13.57 12.65 10.85
N PHE A 206 12.97 12.27 11.97
CA PHE A 206 11.54 11.94 12.02
C PHE A 206 10.66 13.18 11.78
N ALA A 207 11.03 14.35 12.33
CA ALA A 207 10.31 15.59 12.07
C ALA A 207 10.38 16.00 10.60
N ALA A 208 11.57 15.93 9.98
CA ALA A 208 11.75 16.20 8.55
C ALA A 208 10.93 15.23 7.69
N THR A 209 10.91 13.95 8.04
CA THR A 209 10.11 12.92 7.33
C THR A 209 8.62 13.21 7.45
N ALA A 210 8.13 13.60 8.63
CA ALA A 210 6.72 13.95 8.84
C ALA A 210 6.32 15.18 8.02
N VAL A 211 7.17 16.21 7.95
CA VAL A 211 6.95 17.41 7.12
C VAL A 211 6.92 17.06 5.65
N LEU A 212 7.89 16.29 5.16
CA LEU A 212 7.94 15.84 3.76
C LEU A 212 6.72 15.00 3.38
N SER A 213 6.28 14.10 4.27
CA SER A 213 5.07 13.29 4.08
C SER A 213 3.82 14.17 4.00
N GLY A 214 3.68 15.13 4.91
CA GLY A 214 2.56 16.09 4.91
C GLY A 214 2.52 16.91 3.64
N LEU A 215 3.67 17.45 3.20
CA LEU A 215 3.78 18.19 1.93
C LEU A 215 3.44 17.30 0.73
N GLY A 216 3.94 16.07 0.70
CA GLY A 216 3.62 15.10 -0.36
C GLY A 216 2.13 14.82 -0.47
N ILE A 217 1.44 14.61 0.66
CA ILE A 217 0.00 14.40 0.71
C ILE A 217 -0.77 15.65 0.24
N LEU A 218 -0.35 16.84 0.66
CA LEU A 218 -0.98 18.09 0.24
C LEU A 218 -0.83 18.32 -1.26
N LEU A 219 0.37 18.13 -1.81
CA LEU A 219 0.64 18.25 -3.24
C LEU A 219 -0.19 17.24 -4.05
N TYR A 220 -0.26 15.99 -3.57
CA TYR A 220 -1.08 14.96 -4.21
C TYR A 220 -2.57 15.33 -4.21
N ARG A 221 -3.11 15.80 -3.09
CA ARG A 221 -4.50 16.27 -3.00
C ARG A 221 -4.78 17.44 -3.93
N CYS A 222 -3.87 18.42 -3.98
CA CYS A 222 -3.98 19.58 -4.87
C CYS A 222 -3.95 19.16 -6.35
N TYR A 223 -3.04 18.24 -6.72
CA TYR A 223 -2.95 17.68 -8.06
C TYR A 223 -4.22 16.92 -8.47
N MET A 224 -4.74 16.08 -7.59
CA MET A 224 -5.97 15.30 -7.84
C MET A 224 -7.18 16.22 -8.01
N LYS A 225 -7.32 17.26 -7.17
CA LYS A 225 -8.41 18.24 -7.26
C LYS A 225 -8.38 18.99 -8.60
N LYS A 226 -7.22 19.51 -9.00
CA LYS A 226 -7.06 20.18 -10.31
C LYS A 226 -7.40 19.28 -11.48
N ARG A 227 -7.12 18.00 -11.34
CA ARG A 227 -7.39 17.01 -12.39
C ARG A 227 -8.87 16.66 -12.48
N GLU A 228 -9.55 16.46 -11.35
CA GLU A 228 -11.00 16.25 -11.34
C GLU A 228 -11.76 17.43 -11.94
N GLU A 229 -11.31 18.65 -11.67
CA GLU A 229 -11.88 19.84 -12.28
C GLU A 229 -11.66 19.88 -13.80
N ARG A 230 -10.50 19.44 -14.27
CA ARG A 230 -10.20 19.33 -15.71
C ARG A 230 -11.07 18.25 -16.37
N ASP A 231 -11.15 17.06 -15.78
CA ASP A 231 -11.97 15.97 -16.29
C ASP A 231 -13.47 16.33 -16.30
N ARG A 232 -13.94 17.14 -15.32
CA ARG A 232 -15.31 17.69 -15.31
C ARG A 232 -15.53 18.69 -16.43
N ARG A 233 -14.59 19.61 -16.70
CA ARG A 233 -14.67 20.58 -17.81
C ARG A 233 -14.69 19.88 -19.16
N GLU A 234 -13.80 18.92 -19.40
CA GLU A 234 -13.79 18.15 -20.64
C GLU A 234 -15.08 17.33 -20.87
N LYS A 235 -15.66 16.78 -19.79
CA LYS A 235 -16.96 16.09 -19.89
C LYS A 235 -18.11 17.06 -20.16
N ALA A 236 -18.09 18.25 -19.56
CA ALA A 236 -19.08 19.29 -19.82
C ALA A 236 -19.01 19.85 -21.24
N GLU A 237 -17.79 19.95 -21.81
CA GLU A 237 -17.58 20.38 -23.20
C GLU A 237 -18.05 19.32 -24.24
N LYS A 238 -17.92 18.04 -23.91
CA LYS A 238 -18.33 16.93 -24.77
C LYS A 238 -19.85 16.66 -24.78
N ILE A 239 -20.63 17.34 -23.94
CA ILE A 239 -22.09 17.24 -23.99
C ILE A 239 -22.60 18.05 -25.20
N PRO A 240 -23.28 17.41 -26.19
CA PRO A 240 -23.84 18.12 -27.34
C PRO A 240 -24.75 19.27 -26.89
N GLN A 241 -24.69 20.41 -27.59
CA GLN A 241 -25.49 21.61 -27.25
C GLN A 241 -26.99 21.32 -27.10
N ALA A 242 -27.54 20.43 -27.92
CA ALA A 242 -28.93 19.99 -27.82
C ALA A 242 -29.30 19.35 -26.47
N LYS A 243 -28.34 18.64 -25.83
CA LYS A 243 -28.55 18.00 -24.52
C LYS A 243 -28.34 18.99 -23.37
N ARG A 244 -27.55 20.04 -23.56
CA ARG A 244 -27.42 21.15 -22.61
C ARG A 244 -28.71 21.95 -22.50
N ILE A 245 -29.36 22.23 -23.64
CA ILE A 245 -30.62 22.98 -23.68
C ILE A 245 -31.76 22.18 -23.03
N SER A 246 -31.81 20.87 -23.24
CA SER A 246 -32.84 20.02 -22.60
C SER A 246 -32.68 19.90 -21.08
N LEU A 247 -31.43 19.89 -20.57
CA LEU A 247 -31.15 19.89 -19.12
C LEU A 247 -31.49 21.23 -18.46
N CYS A 248 -31.17 22.37 -19.08
CA CYS A 248 -31.56 23.69 -18.57
C CYS A 248 -33.09 23.85 -18.56
N ARG A 249 -33.81 23.33 -19.56
CA ARG A 249 -35.28 23.37 -19.59
C ARG A 249 -35.96 22.56 -18.51
N GLN A 250 -35.32 21.47 -18.03
CA GLN A 250 -35.85 20.64 -16.93
C GLN A 250 -35.62 21.27 -15.56
N THR A 251 -34.64 22.15 -15.40
CA THR A 251 -34.37 22.86 -14.14
C THR A 251 -35.18 24.15 -13.99
N GLU A 252 -35.72 24.69 -15.10
CA GLU A 252 -36.53 25.92 -15.09
C GLU A 252 -38.06 25.67 -14.93
N ASN A 253 -38.51 24.42 -15.01
CA ASN A 253 -39.89 24.04 -14.72
C ASN A 253 -39.96 23.08 -13.51
N PRO A 254 -39.90 23.56 -12.26
CA PRO A 254 -40.37 22.79 -11.13
C PRO A 254 -41.91 22.83 -11.20
N VAL A 255 -42.47 21.68 -11.56
CA VAL A 255 -43.86 21.26 -11.47
C VAL A 255 -44.82 22.27 -10.81
N ALA A 256 -45.72 22.78 -11.61
CA ALA A 256 -46.98 23.34 -11.14
C ALA A 256 -47.89 22.19 -10.65
#